data_6ae482ebbee5c44120a5ec72ba022929
#
_entry.id   6ae482ebbee5c44120a5ec72ba022929
#
_cell.length_a   1.000
_cell.length_b   1.000
_cell.length_c   1.000
_cell.angle_alpha   90.00
_cell.angle_beta   90.00
_cell.angle_gamma   90.00
#
_symmetry.space_group_name_H-M   'P 1'
#
loop_
_entity.id
_entity.type
_entity.pdbx_description
1 polymer ?
#
loop_
_entity_poly.entity_id
_entity_poly.type
_entity_poly.pdbx_seq_one_letter_code
_entity_poly.pdbx_strand_id
1 'polypeptide(L)'
;MAKFYLFSKESCGPCMLVDKYMRSIKDERTSLLEKVDLEDVSDTPIPQENLDLAKRYGVTATPGLIITDEQGNKLEEFVGGMGITQNIRKMFNQYA
;
A
#
# COMPACT_ATOMS: atom_id res chain seq x y z
N MET A 1 -6.29 16.23 1.13
CA MET A 1 -6.79 14.87 1.01
C MET A 1 -5.66 13.87 1.26
N ALA A 2 -5.90 12.84 2.05
CA ALA A 2 -4.85 11.88 2.40
C ALA A 2 -4.45 11.04 1.19
N LYS A 3 -3.19 10.58 1.20
CA LYS A 3 -2.66 9.67 0.19
C LYS A 3 -2.49 8.30 0.81
N PHE A 4 -2.80 7.25 0.03
CA PHE A 4 -2.72 5.85 0.45
C PHE A 4 -1.69 5.14 -0.43
N TYR A 5 -0.59 4.72 0.16
CA TYR A 5 0.45 3.97 -0.56
C TYR A 5 0.43 2.52 -0.10
N LEU A 6 0.24 1.60 -1.04
CA LEU A 6 0.27 0.16 -0.77
C LEU A 6 1.57 -0.42 -1.34
N PHE A 7 2.50 -0.72 -0.46
CA PHE A 7 3.79 -1.30 -0.84
C PHE A 7 3.66 -2.81 -0.97
N SER A 8 4.10 -3.35 -2.10
CA SER A 8 3.98 -4.77 -2.37
C SER A 8 5.18 -5.29 -3.16
N LYS A 9 5.28 -6.62 -3.23
CA LYS A 9 6.26 -7.33 -4.06
C LYS A 9 5.53 -8.41 -4.84
N GLU A 10 6.05 -8.75 -6.01
CA GLU A 10 5.44 -9.78 -6.84
C GLU A 10 5.49 -11.16 -6.17
N SER A 11 6.59 -11.50 -5.54
CA SER A 11 6.78 -12.81 -4.89
C SER A 11 6.19 -12.90 -3.49
N CYS A 12 5.31 -11.97 -3.15
CA CYS A 12 4.73 -11.86 -1.81
C CYS A 12 3.31 -12.47 -1.79
N GLY A 13 3.15 -13.61 -1.14
CA GLY A 13 1.84 -14.26 -1.00
C GLY A 13 0.79 -13.39 -0.32
N PRO A 14 1.09 -12.81 0.87
CA PRO A 14 0.15 -11.91 1.54
C PRO A 14 -0.22 -10.67 0.73
N CYS A 15 0.69 -10.19 -0.13
CA CYS A 15 0.38 -9.07 -1.03
C CYS A 15 -0.72 -9.44 -2.03
N MET A 16 -0.67 -10.67 -2.55
CA MET A 16 -1.69 -11.16 -3.47
C MET A 16 -3.06 -11.29 -2.77
N LEU A 17 -3.05 -11.68 -1.50
CA LEU A 17 -4.29 -11.77 -0.72
C LEU A 17 -4.91 -10.39 -0.50
N VAL A 18 -4.09 -9.38 -0.26
CA VAL A 18 -4.55 -8.00 -0.12
C VAL A 18 -5.17 -7.52 -1.43
N ASP A 19 -4.51 -7.75 -2.56
CA ASP A 19 -5.05 -7.38 -3.88
C ASP A 19 -6.40 -8.04 -4.13
N LYS A 20 -6.51 -9.33 -3.81
CA LYS A 20 -7.76 -10.08 -3.97
C LYS A 20 -8.85 -9.53 -3.07
N TYR A 21 -8.52 -9.21 -1.83
CA TYR A 21 -9.46 -8.60 -0.89
C TYR A 21 -9.99 -7.28 -1.42
N MET A 22 -9.09 -6.40 -1.90
CA MET A 22 -9.48 -5.10 -2.41
C MET A 22 -10.45 -5.21 -3.59
N ARG A 23 -10.26 -6.21 -4.45
CA ARG A 23 -11.19 -6.45 -5.55
C ARG A 23 -12.52 -7.01 -5.07
N SER A 24 -12.52 -7.79 -3.98
CA SER A 24 -13.72 -8.46 -3.49
C SER A 24 -14.69 -7.53 -2.77
N ILE A 25 -14.20 -6.49 -2.11
CA ILE A 25 -15.05 -5.60 -1.33
C ILE A 25 -15.85 -4.61 -2.18
N LYS A 26 -15.46 -4.44 -3.45
CA LYS A 26 -16.13 -3.55 -4.41
C LYS A 26 -16.35 -2.14 -3.87
N ASP A 27 -15.36 -1.64 -3.14
CA ASP A 27 -15.37 -0.28 -2.60
C ASP A 27 -14.64 0.63 -3.59
N GLU A 28 -15.32 1.66 -4.09
CA GLU A 28 -14.74 2.58 -5.07
C GLU A 28 -13.49 3.27 -4.54
N ARG A 29 -13.38 3.41 -3.23
CA ARG A 29 -12.23 4.07 -2.61
C ARG A 29 -10.96 3.26 -2.74
N THR A 30 -11.03 1.99 -3.14
CA THR A 30 -9.81 1.22 -3.43
C THR A 30 -8.99 1.84 -4.57
N SER A 31 -9.62 2.64 -5.43
CA SER A 31 -8.92 3.36 -6.48
C SER A 31 -7.97 4.44 -5.94
N LEU A 32 -8.13 4.83 -4.68
CA LEU A 32 -7.23 5.78 -4.02
C LEU A 32 -5.90 5.15 -3.63
N LEU A 33 -5.84 3.82 -3.60
CA LEU A 33 -4.60 3.11 -3.26
C LEU A 33 -3.61 3.23 -4.40
N GLU A 34 -2.47 3.84 -4.12
CA GLU A 34 -1.35 3.90 -5.06
C GLU A 34 -0.44 2.72 -4.77
N LYS A 35 -0.39 1.78 -5.68
CA LYS A 35 0.42 0.57 -5.51
C LYS A 35 1.88 0.88 -5.81
N VAL A 36 2.75 0.59 -4.85
CA VAL A 36 4.19 0.84 -4.97
C VAL A 36 4.90 -0.51 -4.99
N ASP A 37 5.30 -0.95 -6.18
CA ASP A 37 5.99 -2.23 -6.34
C ASP A 37 7.46 -2.09 -5.95
N LEU A 38 7.94 -3.00 -5.11
CA LEU A 38 9.31 -2.99 -4.60
C LEU A 38 10.16 -4.14 -5.16
N GLU A 39 9.64 -4.87 -6.14
CA GLU A 39 10.35 -5.98 -6.76
C GLU A 39 10.14 -5.94 -8.26
N ASP A 40 11.20 -6.16 -9.03
CA ASP A 40 11.12 -6.20 -10.49
C ASP A 40 10.18 -7.30 -10.95
N VAL A 41 9.34 -6.96 -11.91
CA VAL A 41 8.41 -7.89 -12.55
C VAL A 41 8.94 -8.13 -13.97
N SER A 42 9.32 -9.36 -14.25
CA SER A 42 9.89 -9.72 -15.56
C SER A 42 11.15 -8.90 -15.86
N ASP A 43 11.23 -8.29 -17.04
CA ASP A 43 12.38 -7.53 -17.48
C ASP A 43 12.25 -6.03 -17.23
N THR A 44 11.19 -5.61 -16.51
CA THR A 44 10.94 -4.20 -16.25
C THR A 44 11.47 -3.82 -14.86
N PRO A 45 12.52 -2.99 -14.78
CA PRO A 45 13.01 -2.55 -13.47
C PRO A 45 12.00 -1.64 -12.79
N ILE A 46 11.95 -1.73 -11.46
CA ILE A 46 11.08 -0.84 -10.68
C ILE A 46 11.64 0.58 -10.69
N PRO A 47 10.77 1.60 -10.68
CA PRO A 47 11.23 2.98 -10.59
C PRO A 47 12.01 3.23 -9.29
N GLN A 48 13.09 3.99 -9.37
CA GLN A 48 13.88 4.34 -8.20
C GLN A 48 13.03 5.07 -7.17
N GLU A 49 12.05 5.86 -7.60
CA GLU A 49 11.14 6.57 -6.68
C GLU A 49 10.37 5.62 -5.76
N ASN A 50 10.08 4.38 -6.19
CA ASN A 50 9.40 3.41 -5.35
C ASN A 50 10.29 3.00 -4.17
N LEU A 51 11.58 2.76 -4.44
CA LEU A 51 12.55 2.43 -3.41
C LEU A 51 12.77 3.62 -2.45
N ASP A 52 12.79 4.83 -3.00
CA ASP A 52 12.95 6.05 -2.21
C ASP A 52 11.76 6.26 -1.27
N LEU A 53 10.54 6.00 -1.75
CA LEU A 53 9.35 6.08 -0.92
C LEU A 53 9.37 5.07 0.22
N ALA A 54 9.75 3.84 -0.07
CA ALA A 54 9.86 2.80 0.95
C ALA A 54 10.87 3.19 2.03
N LYS A 55 12.01 3.73 1.61
CA LYS A 55 13.04 4.18 2.52
C LYS A 55 12.57 5.37 3.36
N ARG A 56 11.88 6.32 2.72
CA ARG A 56 11.36 7.51 3.40
C ARG A 56 10.40 7.16 4.53
N TYR A 57 9.53 6.18 4.32
CA TYR A 57 8.52 5.80 5.31
C TYR A 57 8.91 4.58 6.15
N GLY A 58 10.13 4.09 6.00
CA GLY A 58 10.64 2.98 6.79
C GLY A 58 9.98 1.65 6.51
N VAL A 59 9.53 1.44 5.27
CA VAL A 59 8.87 0.19 4.88
C VAL A 59 9.94 -0.90 4.68
N THR A 60 9.90 -1.92 5.54
CA THR A 60 10.87 -3.03 5.51
C THR A 60 10.23 -4.37 5.23
N ALA A 61 8.89 -4.44 5.23
CA ALA A 61 8.16 -5.68 4.99
C ALA A 61 6.94 -5.38 4.11
N THR A 62 6.50 -6.37 3.34
CA THR A 62 5.32 -6.25 2.48
C THR A 62 4.30 -7.32 2.83
N PRO A 63 3.01 -7.05 2.62
CA PRO A 63 2.46 -5.77 2.20
C PRO A 63 2.54 -4.71 3.31
N GLY A 64 2.71 -3.45 2.91
CA GLY A 64 2.71 -2.33 3.84
C GLY A 64 1.78 -1.24 3.34
N LEU A 65 0.95 -0.70 4.22
CA LEU A 65 0.07 0.41 3.91
C LEU A 65 0.55 1.64 4.67
N ILE A 66 0.85 2.70 3.95
CA ILE A 66 1.23 3.99 4.53
C ILE A 66 0.20 5.02 4.10
N ILE A 67 -0.35 5.73 5.07
CA ILE A 67 -1.29 6.82 4.81
C ILE A 67 -0.62 8.12 5.21
N THR A 68 -0.61 9.09 4.31
CA THR A 68 0.04 10.38 4.53
C THR A 68 -0.96 11.53 4.35
N ASP A 69 -0.60 12.69 4.85
CA ASP A 69 -1.29 13.93 4.52
C ASP A 69 -0.80 14.46 3.17
N GLU A 70 -1.31 15.61 2.75
CA GLU A 70 -0.95 16.22 1.47
C GLU A 70 0.52 16.67 1.41
N GLN A 71 1.11 16.91 2.56
CA GLN A 71 2.51 17.33 2.67
C GLN A 71 3.47 16.13 2.73
N GLY A 72 2.95 14.92 2.75
CA GLY A 72 3.76 13.72 2.80
C GLY A 72 4.13 13.25 4.20
N ASN A 73 3.48 13.77 5.23
CA ASN A 73 3.70 13.32 6.61
C ASN A 73 2.92 12.05 6.87
N LYS A 74 3.56 11.04 7.46
CA LYS A 74 2.92 9.77 7.76
C LYS A 74 1.89 9.92 8.86
N LEU A 75 0.65 9.51 8.58
CA LEU A 75 -0.46 9.52 9.52
C LEU A 75 -0.72 8.14 10.12
N GLU A 76 -0.64 7.10 9.29
CA GLU A 76 -0.92 5.71 9.70
C GLU A 76 0.01 4.76 9.00
N GLU A 77 0.26 3.61 9.64
CA GLU A 77 1.08 2.54 9.07
C GLU A 77 0.51 1.18 9.47
N PHE A 78 0.31 0.30 8.51
CA PHE A 78 -0.12 -1.07 8.74
C PHE A 78 0.79 -2.01 7.97
N VAL A 79 1.24 -3.08 8.61
CA VAL A 79 2.12 -4.08 8.00
C VAL A 79 1.47 -5.46 8.06
N GLY A 80 1.58 -6.20 6.96
CA GLY A 80 0.99 -7.53 6.86
C GLY A 80 -0.42 -7.52 6.33
N GLY A 81 -0.82 -8.64 5.72
CA GLY A 81 -2.12 -8.75 5.06
C GLY A 81 -3.30 -8.53 6.00
N MET A 82 -3.26 -9.13 7.18
CA MET A 82 -4.36 -9.00 8.13
C MET A 82 -4.48 -7.58 8.66
N GLY A 83 -3.36 -6.95 9.00
CA GLY A 83 -3.37 -5.58 9.48
C GLY A 83 -4.02 -4.62 8.49
N ILE A 84 -3.72 -4.81 7.21
CA ILE A 84 -4.26 -3.99 6.15
C ILE A 84 -5.74 -4.29 5.92
N THR A 85 -6.11 -5.56 5.72
CA THR A 85 -7.49 -5.92 5.37
C THR A 85 -8.47 -5.62 6.50
N GLN A 86 -8.03 -5.75 7.74
CA GLN A 86 -8.90 -5.48 8.89
C GLN A 86 -9.12 -3.98 9.12
N ASN A 87 -8.24 -3.13 8.59
CA ASN A 87 -8.28 -1.69 8.88
C ASN A 87 -8.58 -0.80 7.67
N ILE A 88 -8.49 -1.32 6.45
CA ILE A 88 -8.56 -0.47 5.26
C ILE A 88 -9.89 0.30 5.13
N ARG A 89 -11.02 -0.34 5.39
CA ARG A 89 -12.31 0.34 5.31
C ARG A 89 -12.44 1.44 6.36
N LYS A 90 -11.94 1.18 7.55
CA LYS A 90 -11.92 2.16 8.63
C LYS A 90 -11.06 3.36 8.23
N MET A 91 -9.92 3.10 7.59
CA MET A 91 -9.04 4.16 7.12
C MET A 91 -9.67 4.96 6.00
N PHE A 92 -10.40 4.32 5.09
CA PHE A 92 -11.16 5.03 4.07
C PHE A 92 -12.21 5.93 4.72
N ASN A 93 -12.91 5.44 5.73
CA ASN A 93 -13.91 6.24 6.43
C ASN A 93 -13.30 7.45 7.14
N GLN A 94 -12.08 7.31 7.61
CA GLN A 94 -11.40 8.36 8.37
C GLN A 94 -10.70 9.38 7.49
N TYR A 95 -10.09 8.96 6.38
CA TYR A 95 -9.18 9.78 5.59
C TYR A 95 -9.61 10.03 4.15
N ALA A 96 -10.52 9.25 3.63
CA ALA A 96 -10.96 9.41 2.23
C ALA A 96 -12.18 10.31 2.07
#